data_af471fdeae8e608e24dd568d3321f4d4
#
_entry.id   af471fdeae8e608e24dd568d3321f4d4
#
_cell.length_a   1.000
_cell.length_b   1.000
_cell.length_c   1.000
_cell.angle_alpha   90.00
_cell.angle_beta   90.00
_cell.angle_gamma   90.00
#
_symmetry.space_group_name_H-M   'P 1'
#
loop_
_entity.id
_entity.type
_entity.pdbx_description
1 polymer ?
#
loop_
_entity_poly.entity_id
_entity_poly.type
_entity_poly.pdbx_seq_one_letter_code
_entity_poly.pdbx_strand_id
1 'polypeptide(L)'
;MTPQTGPDSGTFIPSGSFSRRTLVRGALAGVALAAGGAASAQAAEDCQAPFSAGTGRAAYRVPGQATDCHMHIFDPDRFPYPLPTATPPPKATVSDYRLLQRRTGTRRTVVVTPSNYSTDNRCTLDAISQLGQRNARGVAVIDNTFSDAALRDLDEGGIRGIRFNLTRPGGAGAELIRPLAKRVADLGWHVQIHMTAEGILENLARISDLPTDLVIDHMGRIPGAAGTAHAAYTAILGLVDTGNTWVKLSGVYHESPVGPPSYSDRAAVGAAFARAAPERMLWGSDWPHPTASRGEVPMPDDAAMLDLFASWVPSQRDRKRILVDNPETLYGF
;
A
#
# COMPACT_ATOMS: atom_id res chain seq x y z
N MET A 1 25.00 56.21 63.58
CA MET A 1 26.01 55.70 64.51
C MET A 1 26.73 54.58 63.79
N THR A 2 27.90 54.92 63.24
CA THR A 2 29.02 54.04 62.93
C THR A 2 29.61 53.47 64.20
N PRO A 3 30.53 52.50 64.23
CA PRO A 3 31.51 52.15 63.20
C PRO A 3 31.89 50.63 63.09
N GLN A 4 32.70 50.38 62.08
CA GLN A 4 34.00 49.65 62.08
C GLN A 4 33.96 48.13 62.19
N THR A 5 34.78 47.31 61.54
CA THR A 5 36.11 47.38 60.91
C THR A 5 36.29 46.09 60.07
N GLY A 6 37.06 46.19 58.97
CA GLY A 6 37.65 44.99 58.35
C GLY A 6 38.84 44.45 59.14
N PRO A 7 39.64 43.50 58.70
CA PRO A 7 40.40 43.50 57.44
C PRO A 7 40.61 42.13 56.76
N ASP A 8 40.91 42.19 55.50
CA ASP A 8 42.16 41.71 54.85
C ASP A 8 42.39 40.21 54.60
N SER A 9 42.79 40.03 53.37
CA SER A 9 43.82 39.15 52.83
C SER A 9 43.44 37.71 52.38
N GLY A 10 43.86 37.47 51.15
CA GLY A 10 44.26 36.16 50.77
C GLY A 10 43.88 35.71 49.38
N THR A 11 44.51 36.32 48.37
CA THR A 11 44.56 35.77 47.02
C THR A 11 45.25 34.41 47.06
N PHE A 12 44.50 33.35 46.76
CA PHE A 12 45.12 32.06 46.45
C PHE A 12 44.72 31.63 45.03
N ILE A 13 45.70 31.68 44.10
CA ILE A 13 45.58 31.11 42.76
C ILE A 13 46.13 29.67 42.85
N PRO A 14 45.34 28.65 42.61
CA PRO A 14 45.89 27.33 42.37
C PRO A 14 46.18 27.19 40.88
N SER A 15 47.46 27.06 40.52
CA SER A 15 47.93 26.59 39.26
C SER A 15 47.56 25.11 39.06
N GLY A 16 46.43 24.87 38.44
CA GLY A 16 46.02 23.51 38.01
C GLY A 16 46.52 23.21 36.62
N SER A 17 47.53 22.34 36.55
CA SER A 17 48.02 21.81 35.26
C SER A 17 46.92 21.01 34.57
N PHE A 18 46.43 21.47 33.44
CA PHE A 18 45.48 20.71 32.60
C PHE A 18 46.23 19.48 32.02
N SER A 19 45.86 18.31 32.48
CA SER A 19 46.40 17.05 31.98
C SER A 19 45.96 16.83 30.53
N ARG A 20 46.90 16.48 29.66
CA ARG A 20 46.67 16.10 28.25
C ARG A 20 45.57 15.00 28.08
N ARG A 21 45.26 14.25 29.13
CA ARG A 21 44.20 13.22 29.11
C ARG A 21 42.77 13.78 29.08
N THR A 22 42.53 14.99 29.57
CA THR A 22 41.21 15.61 29.60
C THR A 22 40.79 16.14 28.21
N LEU A 23 41.76 16.61 27.41
CA LEU A 23 41.51 17.08 26.03
C LEU A 23 41.14 15.93 25.07
N VAL A 24 41.74 14.74 25.27
CA VAL A 24 41.46 13.56 24.42
C VAL A 24 40.03 13.01 24.67
N ARG A 25 39.52 13.08 25.91
CA ARG A 25 38.16 12.65 26.22
C ARG A 25 37.09 13.61 25.66
N GLY A 26 37.35 14.89 25.64
CA GLY A 26 36.44 15.88 25.05
C GLY A 26 36.31 15.77 23.53
N ALA A 27 37.42 15.47 22.84
CA ALA A 27 37.42 15.31 21.37
C ALA A 27 36.68 14.03 20.92
N LEU A 28 36.78 12.93 21.68
CA LEU A 28 36.06 11.68 21.38
C LEU A 28 34.54 11.78 21.61
N ALA A 29 34.11 12.55 22.60
CA ALA A 29 32.66 12.78 22.83
C ALA A 29 32.02 13.66 21.72
N GLY A 30 32.77 14.65 21.20
CA GLY A 30 32.30 15.50 20.10
C GLY A 30 32.18 14.75 18.77
N VAL A 31 33.09 13.81 18.48
CA VAL A 31 33.04 13.00 17.25
C VAL A 31 31.92 11.97 17.31
N ALA A 32 31.63 11.39 18.48
CA ALA A 32 30.51 10.46 18.63
C ALA A 32 29.14 11.11 18.44
N LEU A 33 28.93 12.36 18.89
CA LEU A 33 27.72 13.12 18.68
C LEU A 33 27.51 13.53 17.19
N ALA A 34 28.60 13.91 16.50
CA ALA A 34 28.54 14.26 15.08
C ALA A 34 28.25 13.03 14.19
N ALA A 35 28.84 11.88 14.52
CA ALA A 35 28.61 10.62 13.81
C ALA A 35 27.18 10.08 14.06
N GLY A 36 26.63 10.24 15.28
CA GLY A 36 25.25 9.85 15.60
C GLY A 36 24.22 10.73 14.88
N GLY A 37 24.49 12.03 14.75
CA GLY A 37 23.63 12.98 14.02
C GLY A 37 23.59 12.71 12.51
N ALA A 38 24.74 12.42 11.89
CA ALA A 38 24.83 12.10 10.48
C ALA A 38 24.17 10.76 10.15
N ALA A 39 24.34 9.74 10.98
CA ALA A 39 23.71 8.44 10.81
C ALA A 39 22.17 8.50 10.97
N SER A 40 21.65 9.34 11.86
CA SER A 40 20.20 9.53 12.02
C SER A 40 19.59 10.35 10.87
N ALA A 41 20.29 11.35 10.33
CA ALA A 41 19.86 12.10 9.15
C ALA A 41 19.84 11.21 7.89
N GLN A 42 20.88 10.41 7.66
CA GLN A 42 20.94 9.46 6.55
C GLN A 42 19.85 8.40 6.66
N ALA A 43 19.56 7.90 7.87
CA ALA A 43 18.46 6.95 8.10
C ALA A 43 17.08 7.58 7.85
N ALA A 44 16.91 8.88 8.02
CA ALA A 44 15.70 9.61 7.69
C ALA A 44 15.53 9.80 6.17
N GLU A 45 16.59 10.14 5.44
CA GLU A 45 16.58 10.21 3.97
C GLU A 45 16.28 8.86 3.33
N ASP A 46 16.81 7.75 3.88
CA ASP A 46 16.54 6.38 3.40
C ASP A 46 15.09 5.90 3.64
N CYS A 47 14.30 6.64 4.40
CA CYS A 47 12.90 6.29 4.69
C CYS A 47 11.89 7.13 3.89
N GLN A 48 12.35 8.16 3.18
CA GLN A 48 11.48 8.96 2.35
C GLN A 48 11.08 8.19 1.07
N ALA A 49 9.78 8.12 0.79
CA ALA A 49 9.25 7.52 -0.42
C ALA A 49 8.39 8.54 -1.17
N PRO A 50 8.58 8.75 -2.47
CA PRO A 50 7.69 9.58 -3.27
C PRO A 50 6.23 9.09 -3.16
N PHE A 51 5.29 10.00 -3.25
CA PHE A 51 3.85 9.71 -3.17
C PHE A 51 3.44 9.01 -1.86
N SER A 52 4.12 9.33 -0.76
CA SER A 52 3.80 8.86 0.58
C SER A 52 4.17 9.97 1.58
N ALA A 53 3.23 10.41 2.38
CA ALA A 53 3.49 11.42 3.40
C ALA A 53 4.38 10.84 4.52
N GLY A 54 5.02 11.76 5.26
CA GLY A 54 5.89 11.38 6.38
C GLY A 54 7.21 10.76 5.95
N THR A 55 8.10 10.55 6.93
CA THR A 55 9.47 10.03 6.72
C THR A 55 9.81 8.88 7.68
N GLY A 56 8.95 8.59 8.67
CA GLY A 56 9.14 7.51 9.63
C GLY A 56 8.90 6.13 9.01
N ARG A 57 9.51 5.11 9.62
CA ARG A 57 9.16 3.71 9.33
C ARG A 57 7.92 3.31 10.12
N ALA A 58 7.19 2.31 9.63
CA ALA A 58 6.13 1.70 10.39
C ALA A 58 6.65 1.13 11.72
N ALA A 59 5.90 1.34 12.79
CA ALA A 59 6.19 0.74 14.10
C ALA A 59 5.94 -0.77 14.07
N TYR A 60 4.93 -1.18 13.33
CA TYR A 60 4.65 -2.59 13.10
C TYR A 60 5.70 -3.23 12.17
N ARG A 61 6.37 -4.27 12.67
CA ARG A 61 7.32 -5.06 11.88
C ARG A 61 6.58 -6.15 11.12
N VAL A 62 6.52 -6.00 9.80
CA VAL A 62 5.86 -6.99 8.94
C VAL A 62 6.66 -8.30 8.87
N PRO A 63 6.01 -9.44 8.61
CA PRO A 63 6.70 -10.71 8.30
C PRO A 63 7.61 -10.59 7.09
N GLY A 64 8.67 -11.41 7.04
CA GLY A 64 9.72 -11.31 6.01
C GLY A 64 9.27 -11.49 4.56
N GLN A 65 8.09 -12.06 4.32
CA GLN A 65 7.49 -12.27 2.99
C GLN A 65 6.18 -11.48 2.82
N ALA A 66 6.02 -10.40 3.61
CA ALA A 66 4.83 -9.56 3.52
C ALA A 66 4.63 -9.02 2.11
N THR A 67 3.40 -9.07 1.64
CA THR A 67 2.97 -8.69 0.31
C THR A 67 2.12 -7.42 0.35
N ASP A 68 2.46 -6.45 -0.49
CA ASP A 68 1.58 -5.37 -0.87
C ASP A 68 0.73 -5.83 -2.07
N CYS A 69 -0.54 -6.15 -1.83
CA CYS A 69 -1.42 -6.74 -2.84
C CYS A 69 -2.09 -5.72 -3.77
N HIS A 70 -1.73 -4.42 -3.68
CA HIS A 70 -2.30 -3.41 -4.56
C HIS A 70 -1.41 -2.17 -4.65
N MET A 71 -0.71 -2.03 -5.77
CA MET A 71 0.03 -0.82 -6.12
C MET A 71 0.04 -0.62 -7.64
N HIS A 72 0.41 0.57 -8.08
CA HIS A 72 0.44 0.96 -9.48
C HIS A 72 1.80 1.52 -9.87
N ILE A 73 2.23 1.28 -11.11
CA ILE A 73 3.38 1.96 -11.73
C ILE A 73 2.89 2.87 -12.86
N PHE A 74 3.45 4.08 -12.89
CA PHE A 74 3.22 5.07 -13.93
C PHE A 74 4.57 5.50 -14.49
N ASP A 75 4.89 5.08 -15.71
CA ASP A 75 6.11 5.48 -16.43
C ASP A 75 5.77 5.94 -17.86
N PRO A 76 5.14 7.13 -18.00
CA PRO A 76 4.67 7.62 -19.30
C PRO A 76 5.80 7.93 -20.28
N ASP A 77 7.04 8.10 -19.81
CA ASP A 77 8.19 8.33 -20.68
C ASP A 77 8.55 7.06 -21.48
N ARG A 78 8.38 5.88 -20.89
CA ARG A 78 8.62 4.58 -21.54
C ARG A 78 7.35 3.95 -22.09
N PHE A 79 6.23 4.20 -21.47
CA PHE A 79 4.91 3.67 -21.82
C PHE A 79 3.89 4.82 -21.86
N PRO A 80 3.78 5.53 -22.99
CA PRO A 80 2.82 6.62 -23.14
C PRO A 80 1.38 6.14 -22.94
N TYR A 81 0.54 6.97 -22.33
CA TYR A 81 -0.87 6.65 -22.15
C TYR A 81 -1.57 6.52 -23.51
N PRO A 82 -2.34 5.44 -23.76
CA PRO A 82 -2.99 5.22 -25.03
C PRO A 82 -4.12 6.21 -25.33
N LEU A 83 -4.69 6.81 -24.28
CA LEU A 83 -5.77 7.79 -24.37
C LEU A 83 -5.36 9.12 -23.75
N PRO A 84 -5.77 10.26 -24.34
CA PRO A 84 -5.56 11.56 -23.70
C PRO A 84 -6.18 11.60 -22.31
N THR A 85 -5.46 12.13 -21.33
CA THR A 85 -5.95 12.35 -19.98
C THR A 85 -5.78 13.81 -19.61
N ALA A 86 -6.87 14.44 -19.16
CA ALA A 86 -6.86 15.85 -18.77
C ALA A 86 -5.98 16.10 -17.53
N THR A 87 -5.89 15.11 -16.65
CA THR A 87 -5.06 15.15 -15.44
C THR A 87 -4.25 13.86 -15.38
N PRO A 88 -3.09 13.82 -16.05
CA PRO A 88 -2.24 12.63 -15.99
C PRO A 88 -1.73 12.41 -14.56
N PRO A 89 -1.66 11.16 -14.13
CA PRO A 89 -1.02 10.83 -12.86
C PRO A 89 0.47 11.20 -12.94
N PRO A 90 1.10 11.53 -11.80
CA PRO A 90 2.54 11.78 -11.77
C PRO A 90 3.30 10.50 -12.15
N LYS A 91 4.51 10.68 -12.70
CA LYS A 91 5.43 9.57 -12.93
C LYS A 91 5.81 8.93 -11.60
N ALA A 92 5.53 7.63 -11.46
CA ALA A 92 5.76 6.83 -10.26
C ALA A 92 6.36 5.48 -10.68
N THR A 93 7.66 5.34 -10.55
CA THR A 93 8.46 4.26 -11.13
C THR A 93 8.70 3.11 -10.16
N VAL A 94 9.26 2.01 -10.65
CA VAL A 94 9.71 0.88 -9.82
C VAL A 94 10.79 1.31 -8.83
N SER A 95 11.68 2.24 -9.22
CA SER A 95 12.70 2.78 -8.29
C SER A 95 12.07 3.54 -7.12
N ASP A 96 11.02 4.32 -7.37
CA ASP A 96 10.27 5.02 -6.34
C ASP A 96 9.53 4.05 -5.42
N TYR A 97 8.89 3.03 -5.99
CA TYR A 97 8.21 2.00 -5.21
C TYR A 97 9.16 1.19 -4.31
N ARG A 98 10.39 0.93 -4.75
CA ARG A 98 11.39 0.29 -3.89
C ARG A 98 11.75 1.11 -2.65
N LEU A 99 11.63 2.45 -2.72
CA LEU A 99 11.76 3.30 -1.53
C LEU A 99 10.62 3.01 -0.54
N LEU A 100 9.38 2.88 -1.05
CA LEU A 100 8.24 2.52 -0.23
C LEU A 100 8.42 1.14 0.42
N GLN A 101 8.84 0.14 -0.35
CA GLN A 101 9.10 -1.21 0.19
C GLN A 101 10.13 -1.19 1.33
N ARG A 102 11.20 -0.37 1.22
CA ARG A 102 12.16 -0.20 2.31
C ARG A 102 11.54 0.44 3.55
N ARG A 103 10.60 1.36 3.35
CA ARG A 103 9.91 2.08 4.43
C ARG A 103 8.90 1.19 5.15
N THR A 104 8.11 0.43 4.42
CA THR A 104 7.06 -0.47 4.94
C THR A 104 7.61 -1.83 5.37
N GLY A 105 8.73 -2.27 4.80
CA GLY A 105 9.32 -3.59 5.02
C GLY A 105 8.70 -4.70 4.17
N THR A 106 7.77 -4.38 3.25
CA THR A 106 7.17 -5.36 2.34
C THR A 106 8.21 -5.88 1.33
N ARG A 107 8.10 -7.13 0.93
CA ARG A 107 9.02 -7.74 -0.04
C ARG A 107 8.34 -8.14 -1.34
N ARG A 108 7.10 -8.63 -1.24
CA ARG A 108 6.31 -9.04 -2.39
C ARG A 108 5.32 -7.95 -2.76
N THR A 109 4.87 -7.96 -4.00
CA THR A 109 3.88 -7.00 -4.48
C THR A 109 3.02 -7.54 -5.60
N VAL A 110 1.83 -6.98 -5.72
CA VAL A 110 0.95 -7.18 -6.88
C VAL A 110 0.79 -5.85 -7.60
N VAL A 111 1.35 -5.79 -8.80
CA VAL A 111 1.27 -4.61 -9.68
C VAL A 111 -0.05 -4.64 -10.41
N VAL A 112 -0.91 -3.68 -10.15
CA VAL A 112 -2.22 -3.58 -10.77
C VAL A 112 -2.17 -2.57 -11.90
N THR A 113 -2.54 -2.97 -13.11
CA THR A 113 -2.59 -2.06 -14.28
C THR A 113 -3.57 -0.92 -13.99
N PRO A 114 -3.09 0.34 -13.98
CA PRO A 114 -3.96 1.49 -13.74
C PRO A 114 -4.80 1.83 -14.97
N SER A 115 -6.00 2.37 -14.78
CA SER A 115 -6.96 2.68 -15.85
C SER A 115 -6.42 3.62 -16.93
N ASN A 116 -5.40 4.44 -16.60
CA ASN A 116 -4.75 5.34 -17.55
C ASN A 116 -4.05 4.60 -18.71
N TYR A 117 -3.64 3.35 -18.49
CA TYR A 117 -3.08 2.50 -19.54
C TYR A 117 -4.14 1.70 -20.31
N SER A 118 -5.42 1.78 -19.89
CA SER A 118 -6.49 1.00 -20.52
C SER A 118 -6.08 -0.49 -20.59
N THR A 119 -6.09 -1.09 -21.79
CA THR A 119 -5.68 -2.49 -22.02
C THR A 119 -4.19 -2.65 -22.34
N ASP A 120 -3.39 -1.59 -22.26
CA ASP A 120 -1.93 -1.68 -22.42
C ASP A 120 -1.24 -2.11 -21.12
N ASN A 121 -0.94 -3.39 -21.01
CA ASN A 121 -0.33 -3.98 -19.84
C ASN A 121 1.22 -3.95 -19.84
N ARG A 122 1.87 -3.34 -20.86
CA ARG A 122 3.33 -3.36 -21.01
C ARG A 122 4.05 -2.74 -19.81
N CYS A 123 3.55 -1.63 -19.27
CA CYS A 123 4.13 -1.01 -18.07
C CYS A 123 4.07 -1.94 -16.85
N THR A 124 2.96 -2.66 -16.67
CA THR A 124 2.79 -3.64 -15.59
C THR A 124 3.75 -4.83 -15.75
N LEU A 125 3.87 -5.38 -16.96
CA LEU A 125 4.80 -6.48 -17.24
C LEU A 125 6.26 -6.07 -17.02
N ASP A 126 6.64 -4.88 -17.48
CA ASP A 126 7.98 -4.32 -17.25
C ASP A 126 8.27 -4.15 -15.74
N ALA A 127 7.28 -3.66 -14.99
CA ALA A 127 7.42 -3.54 -13.54
C ALA A 127 7.62 -4.89 -12.85
N ILE A 128 6.87 -5.92 -13.23
CA ILE A 128 7.05 -7.29 -12.73
C ILE A 128 8.45 -7.81 -13.07
N SER A 129 8.92 -7.60 -14.30
CA SER A 129 10.25 -7.99 -14.73
C SER A 129 11.35 -7.33 -13.89
N GLN A 130 11.25 -6.01 -13.65
CA GLN A 130 12.21 -5.27 -12.83
C GLN A 130 12.22 -5.71 -11.37
N LEU A 131 11.05 -6.01 -10.79
CA LEU A 131 10.90 -6.46 -9.40
C LEU A 131 11.28 -7.93 -9.23
N GLY A 132 11.19 -8.70 -10.31
CA GLY A 132 11.43 -10.14 -10.38
C GLY A 132 10.19 -10.96 -10.01
N GLN A 133 9.83 -11.94 -10.85
CA GLN A 133 8.61 -12.73 -10.70
C GLN A 133 8.53 -13.53 -9.39
N ARG A 134 9.63 -13.78 -8.69
CA ARG A 134 9.59 -14.37 -7.33
C ARG A 134 8.96 -13.45 -6.30
N ASN A 135 8.98 -12.15 -6.54
CA ASN A 135 8.52 -11.12 -5.60
C ASN A 135 7.37 -10.28 -6.16
N ALA A 136 7.02 -10.44 -7.43
CA ALA A 136 6.00 -9.63 -8.08
C ALA A 136 5.04 -10.49 -8.92
N ARG A 137 3.76 -10.14 -8.85
CA ARG A 137 2.70 -10.62 -9.72
C ARG A 137 1.95 -9.41 -10.26
N GLY A 138 1.09 -9.65 -11.25
CA GLY A 138 0.29 -8.58 -11.83
C GLY A 138 -1.19 -8.89 -11.96
N VAL A 139 -1.95 -7.81 -12.09
CA VAL A 139 -3.36 -7.84 -12.47
C VAL A 139 -3.52 -6.98 -13.70
N ALA A 140 -3.95 -7.58 -14.80
CA ALA A 140 -4.07 -6.94 -16.12
C ALA A 140 -5.44 -6.28 -16.31
N VAL A 141 -5.53 -5.37 -17.26
CA VAL A 141 -6.81 -4.94 -17.86
C VAL A 141 -6.87 -5.54 -19.27
N ILE A 142 -7.92 -6.28 -19.56
CA ILE A 142 -8.16 -6.90 -20.85
C ILE A 142 -9.58 -6.62 -21.33
N ASP A 143 -9.81 -6.86 -22.61
CA ASP A 143 -11.13 -6.89 -23.23
C ASP A 143 -11.33 -8.14 -24.10
N ASN A 144 -12.42 -8.20 -24.83
CA ASN A 144 -12.74 -9.35 -25.69
C ASN A 144 -11.89 -9.47 -26.97
N THR A 145 -11.01 -8.51 -27.25
CA THR A 145 -10.10 -8.54 -28.41
C THR A 145 -8.82 -9.34 -28.16
N PHE A 146 -8.49 -9.62 -26.88
CA PHE A 146 -7.30 -10.41 -26.54
C PHE A 146 -7.42 -11.84 -27.06
N SER A 147 -6.41 -12.29 -27.79
CA SER A 147 -6.30 -13.69 -28.20
C SER A 147 -5.84 -14.58 -27.03
N ASP A 148 -6.05 -15.90 -27.16
CA ASP A 148 -5.56 -16.85 -26.15
C ASP A 148 -4.02 -16.90 -26.09
N ALA A 149 -3.35 -16.59 -27.21
CA ALA A 149 -1.89 -16.43 -27.22
C ALA A 149 -1.48 -15.21 -26.37
N ALA A 150 -2.14 -14.06 -26.53
CA ALA A 150 -1.86 -12.87 -25.72
C ALA A 150 -2.15 -13.10 -24.22
N LEU A 151 -3.15 -13.91 -23.87
CA LEU A 151 -3.40 -14.28 -22.48
C LEU A 151 -2.29 -15.17 -21.92
N ARG A 152 -1.74 -16.10 -22.70
CA ARG A 152 -0.58 -16.92 -22.30
C ARG A 152 0.68 -16.07 -22.11
N ASP A 153 0.94 -15.12 -23.00
CA ASP A 153 2.08 -14.18 -22.85
C ASP A 153 1.97 -13.36 -21.57
N LEU A 154 0.76 -12.92 -21.20
CA LEU A 154 0.50 -12.25 -19.93
C LEU A 154 0.73 -13.17 -18.73
N ASP A 155 0.30 -14.45 -18.80
CA ASP A 155 0.50 -15.43 -17.75
C ASP A 155 1.99 -15.72 -17.51
N GLU A 156 2.75 -15.95 -18.59
CA GLU A 156 4.21 -16.11 -18.54
C GLU A 156 4.91 -14.88 -17.97
N GLY A 157 4.35 -13.68 -18.24
CA GLY A 157 4.79 -12.40 -17.70
C GLY A 157 4.47 -12.21 -16.21
N GLY A 158 3.75 -13.13 -15.57
CA GLY A 158 3.44 -13.11 -14.14
C GLY A 158 2.09 -12.48 -13.79
N ILE A 159 1.20 -12.28 -14.75
CA ILE A 159 -0.20 -11.88 -14.50
C ILE A 159 -0.94 -13.05 -13.85
N ARG A 160 -1.80 -12.75 -12.86
CA ARG A 160 -2.60 -13.72 -12.12
C ARG A 160 -4.06 -13.32 -11.96
N GLY A 161 -4.48 -12.27 -12.64
CA GLY A 161 -5.87 -11.82 -12.62
C GLY A 161 -6.16 -10.71 -13.60
N ILE A 162 -7.44 -10.39 -13.74
CA ILE A 162 -7.93 -9.27 -14.55
C ILE A 162 -8.71 -8.29 -13.69
N ARG A 163 -8.65 -7.00 -14.01
CA ARG A 163 -9.31 -5.94 -13.25
C ARG A 163 -10.40 -5.23 -14.05
N PHE A 164 -11.52 -5.02 -13.39
CA PHE A 164 -12.59 -4.10 -13.82
C PHE A 164 -12.61 -2.89 -12.89
N ASN A 165 -12.25 -1.72 -13.39
CA ASN A 165 -12.42 -0.47 -12.68
C ASN A 165 -13.64 0.28 -13.22
N LEU A 166 -14.76 0.19 -12.53
CA LEU A 166 -16.04 0.78 -12.94
C LEU A 166 -16.29 2.16 -12.27
N THR A 167 -15.31 2.68 -11.55
CA THR A 167 -15.38 4.03 -10.99
C THR A 167 -14.79 5.09 -11.91
N ARG A 168 -14.09 4.67 -12.98
CA ARG A 168 -13.43 5.56 -13.95
C ARG A 168 -13.52 4.99 -15.35
N PRO A 169 -13.56 5.84 -16.39
CA PRO A 169 -13.50 5.38 -17.77
C PRO A 169 -12.12 4.77 -18.10
N GLY A 170 -12.05 3.96 -19.15
CA GLY A 170 -10.80 3.41 -19.72
C GLY A 170 -10.61 1.90 -19.56
N GLY A 171 -11.54 1.19 -18.91
CA GLY A 171 -11.54 -0.27 -18.78
C GLY A 171 -12.75 -0.92 -19.44
N ALA A 172 -12.82 -2.26 -19.35
CA ALA A 172 -13.96 -3.05 -19.79
C ALA A 172 -15.19 -2.76 -18.91
N GLY A 173 -16.37 -2.74 -19.50
CA GLY A 173 -17.63 -2.55 -18.79
C GLY A 173 -18.07 -3.77 -17.98
N ALA A 174 -19.04 -3.58 -17.09
CA ALA A 174 -19.52 -4.65 -16.19
C ALA A 174 -20.13 -5.85 -16.95
N GLU A 175 -20.61 -5.64 -18.16
CA GLU A 175 -21.15 -6.71 -19.02
C GLU A 175 -20.09 -7.74 -19.44
N LEU A 176 -18.81 -7.37 -19.43
CA LEU A 176 -17.70 -8.24 -19.79
C LEU A 176 -17.15 -9.06 -18.59
N ILE A 177 -17.61 -8.82 -17.35
CA ILE A 177 -17.12 -9.53 -16.16
C ILE A 177 -17.27 -11.04 -16.34
N ARG A 178 -18.49 -11.53 -16.59
CA ARG A 178 -18.75 -12.98 -16.74
C ARG A 178 -18.09 -13.59 -18.00
N PRO A 179 -18.16 -13.00 -19.18
CA PRO A 179 -17.46 -13.50 -20.35
C PRO A 179 -15.95 -13.64 -20.15
N LEU A 180 -15.29 -12.61 -19.60
CA LEU A 180 -13.85 -12.64 -19.39
C LEU A 180 -13.45 -13.53 -18.20
N ALA A 181 -14.25 -13.63 -17.15
CA ALA A 181 -14.04 -14.59 -16.07
C ALA A 181 -13.97 -16.04 -16.60
N LYS A 182 -14.90 -16.41 -17.50
CA LYS A 182 -14.87 -17.74 -18.15
C LYS A 182 -13.61 -17.98 -18.97
N ARG A 183 -13.11 -16.94 -19.66
CA ARG A 183 -11.91 -17.07 -20.50
C ARG A 183 -10.62 -17.24 -19.71
N VAL A 184 -10.55 -16.68 -18.50
CA VAL A 184 -9.33 -16.71 -17.68
C VAL A 184 -9.37 -17.80 -16.60
N ALA A 185 -10.49 -18.51 -16.46
CA ALA A 185 -10.66 -19.56 -15.46
C ALA A 185 -9.61 -20.69 -15.60
N ASP A 186 -9.38 -21.17 -16.82
CA ASP A 186 -8.41 -22.25 -17.09
C ASP A 186 -6.96 -21.82 -16.84
N LEU A 187 -6.68 -20.50 -16.76
CA LEU A 187 -5.38 -19.96 -16.36
C LEU A 187 -5.24 -19.90 -14.82
N GLY A 188 -6.30 -20.18 -14.07
CA GLY A 188 -6.34 -20.02 -12.62
C GLY A 188 -6.30 -18.56 -12.18
N TRP A 189 -6.67 -17.62 -13.05
CA TRP A 189 -6.68 -16.20 -12.72
C TRP A 189 -7.96 -15.80 -11.99
N HIS A 190 -7.82 -14.79 -11.12
CA HIS A 190 -8.95 -14.17 -10.44
C HIS A 190 -9.51 -12.95 -11.21
N VAL A 191 -10.75 -12.60 -10.90
CA VAL A 191 -11.37 -11.33 -11.31
C VAL A 191 -11.29 -10.34 -10.16
N GLN A 192 -10.71 -9.18 -10.39
CA GLN A 192 -10.64 -8.07 -9.43
C GLN A 192 -11.59 -6.96 -9.85
N ILE A 193 -12.39 -6.46 -8.92
CA ILE A 193 -13.34 -5.38 -9.18
C ILE A 193 -13.08 -4.16 -8.30
N HIS A 194 -13.19 -2.97 -8.91
CA HIS A 194 -13.21 -1.69 -8.22
C HIS A 194 -14.51 -0.98 -8.57
N MET A 195 -15.45 -0.96 -7.64
CA MET A 195 -16.77 -0.34 -7.73
C MET A 195 -17.05 0.49 -6.48
N THR A 196 -18.03 1.39 -6.56
CA THR A 196 -18.66 1.96 -5.34
C THR A 196 -19.48 0.89 -4.62
N ALA A 197 -19.84 1.15 -3.38
CA ALA A 197 -20.67 0.24 -2.60
C ALA A 197 -22.02 -0.02 -3.29
N GLU A 198 -22.63 1.02 -3.85
CA GLU A 198 -23.86 0.93 -4.65
C GLU A 198 -23.64 0.12 -5.92
N GLY A 199 -22.52 0.37 -6.62
CA GLY A 199 -22.15 -0.37 -7.83
C GLY A 199 -21.99 -1.88 -7.58
N ILE A 200 -21.50 -2.27 -6.40
CA ILE A 200 -21.44 -3.68 -5.99
C ILE A 200 -22.86 -4.27 -5.87
N LEU A 201 -23.77 -3.56 -5.20
CA LEU A 201 -25.16 -4.01 -5.04
C LEU A 201 -25.87 -4.14 -6.39
N GLU A 202 -25.70 -3.16 -7.29
CA GLU A 202 -26.30 -3.17 -8.63
C GLU A 202 -25.76 -4.31 -9.52
N ASN A 203 -24.51 -4.70 -9.31
CA ASN A 203 -23.86 -5.74 -10.09
C ASN A 203 -23.75 -7.09 -9.37
N LEU A 204 -24.40 -7.26 -8.21
CA LEU A 204 -24.27 -8.47 -7.39
C LEU A 204 -24.53 -9.75 -8.20
N ALA A 205 -25.56 -9.78 -9.03
CA ALA A 205 -25.86 -10.92 -9.91
C ALA A 205 -24.78 -11.19 -10.97
N ARG A 206 -23.98 -10.19 -11.34
CA ARG A 206 -22.88 -10.36 -12.32
C ARG A 206 -21.61 -10.89 -11.69
N ILE A 207 -21.38 -10.58 -10.41
CA ILE A 207 -20.15 -10.93 -9.69
C ILE A 207 -20.30 -12.16 -8.79
N SER A 208 -21.52 -12.60 -8.52
CA SER A 208 -21.76 -13.88 -7.85
C SER A 208 -21.52 -15.06 -8.80
N ASP A 209 -21.14 -16.21 -8.25
CA ASP A 209 -20.95 -17.47 -8.98
C ASP A 209 -20.05 -17.37 -10.21
N LEU A 210 -18.96 -16.61 -10.10
CA LEU A 210 -17.92 -16.60 -11.12
C LEU A 210 -17.13 -17.92 -11.09
N PRO A 211 -16.66 -18.42 -12.24
CA PRO A 211 -15.84 -19.64 -12.31
C PRO A 211 -14.39 -19.38 -11.83
N THR A 212 -14.12 -18.23 -11.26
CA THR A 212 -12.82 -17.76 -10.78
C THR A 212 -12.97 -17.23 -9.36
N ASP A 213 -11.85 -17.08 -8.66
CA ASP A 213 -11.84 -16.22 -7.48
C ASP A 213 -12.24 -14.77 -7.84
N LEU A 214 -12.94 -14.11 -6.90
CA LEU A 214 -13.32 -12.70 -6.97
C LEU A 214 -12.49 -11.91 -5.96
N VAL A 215 -11.94 -10.77 -6.35
CA VAL A 215 -11.23 -9.83 -5.46
C VAL A 215 -11.95 -8.49 -5.46
N ILE A 216 -12.34 -8.03 -4.29
CA ILE A 216 -13.00 -6.72 -4.11
C ILE A 216 -11.98 -5.71 -3.61
N ASP A 217 -11.74 -4.65 -4.40
CA ASP A 217 -10.82 -3.58 -4.06
C ASP A 217 -11.36 -2.70 -2.92
N HIS A 218 -10.44 -2.21 -2.07
CA HIS A 218 -10.64 -1.10 -1.14
C HIS A 218 -11.87 -1.26 -0.22
N MET A 219 -12.07 -2.50 0.32
CA MET A 219 -13.19 -2.79 1.21
C MET A 219 -14.55 -2.45 0.59
N GLY A 220 -14.69 -2.68 -0.75
CA GLY A 220 -15.90 -2.39 -1.50
C GLY A 220 -16.31 -0.91 -1.52
N ARG A 221 -15.37 0.00 -1.24
CA ARG A 221 -15.63 1.45 -1.12
C ARG A 221 -16.86 1.78 -0.25
N ILE A 222 -17.10 0.98 0.80
CA ILE A 222 -18.19 1.24 1.75
C ILE A 222 -17.99 2.62 2.38
N PRO A 223 -18.97 3.54 2.33
CA PRO A 223 -18.85 4.85 2.96
C PRO A 223 -18.55 4.73 4.46
N GLY A 224 -17.51 5.45 4.94
CA GLY A 224 -17.12 5.42 6.34
C GLY A 224 -18.26 5.83 7.28
N ALA A 225 -19.06 6.81 6.91
CA ALA A 225 -20.20 7.28 7.70
C ALA A 225 -21.30 6.21 7.91
N ALA A 226 -21.50 5.31 6.94
CA ALA A 226 -22.46 4.21 7.04
C ALA A 226 -21.84 2.97 7.69
N GLY A 227 -20.53 2.77 7.50
CA GLY A 227 -19.80 1.66 8.11
C GLY A 227 -20.42 0.30 7.77
N THR A 228 -20.39 -0.60 8.73
CA THR A 228 -20.95 -1.96 8.58
C THR A 228 -22.48 -2.02 8.49
N ALA A 229 -23.17 -0.91 8.70
CA ALA A 229 -24.63 -0.83 8.50
C ALA A 229 -24.99 -0.70 7.01
N HIS A 230 -24.04 -0.39 6.13
CA HIS A 230 -24.28 -0.32 4.70
C HIS A 230 -24.61 -1.70 4.11
N ALA A 231 -25.64 -1.80 3.26
CA ALA A 231 -26.08 -3.07 2.69
C ALA A 231 -24.98 -3.82 1.92
N ALA A 232 -24.05 -3.09 1.28
CA ALA A 232 -22.90 -3.69 0.58
C ALA A 232 -21.97 -4.46 1.52
N TYR A 233 -21.86 -4.09 2.81
CA TYR A 233 -21.04 -4.85 3.77
C TYR A 233 -21.58 -6.28 3.92
N THR A 234 -22.89 -6.42 4.16
CA THR A 234 -23.54 -7.73 4.27
C THR A 234 -23.47 -8.52 2.96
N ALA A 235 -23.68 -7.84 1.82
CA ALA A 235 -23.58 -8.47 0.51
C ALA A 235 -22.17 -9.01 0.22
N ILE A 236 -21.14 -8.23 0.53
CA ILE A 236 -19.74 -8.67 0.38
C ILE A 236 -19.43 -9.85 1.30
N LEU A 237 -19.88 -9.84 2.56
CA LEU A 237 -19.70 -10.99 3.44
C LEU A 237 -20.40 -12.22 2.90
N GLY A 238 -21.61 -12.10 2.35
CA GLY A 238 -22.27 -13.20 1.68
C GLY A 238 -21.49 -13.78 0.51
N LEU A 239 -20.79 -12.94 -0.27
CA LEU A 239 -19.86 -13.40 -1.31
C LEU A 239 -18.61 -14.07 -0.70
N VAL A 240 -18.07 -13.55 0.39
CA VAL A 240 -16.91 -14.15 1.09
C VAL A 240 -17.27 -15.54 1.64
N ASP A 241 -18.46 -15.72 2.17
CA ASP A 241 -18.95 -16.99 2.71
C ASP A 241 -19.07 -18.11 1.64
N THR A 242 -19.14 -17.74 0.34
CA THR A 242 -19.09 -18.74 -0.75
C THR A 242 -17.72 -19.40 -0.89
N GLY A 243 -16.67 -18.82 -0.28
CA GLY A 243 -15.32 -19.38 -0.22
C GLY A 243 -14.39 -19.01 -1.37
N ASN A 244 -14.85 -18.26 -2.38
CA ASN A 244 -14.04 -17.82 -3.53
C ASN A 244 -13.92 -16.30 -3.65
N THR A 245 -14.26 -15.54 -2.61
CA THR A 245 -14.19 -14.07 -2.64
C THR A 245 -13.20 -13.55 -1.62
N TRP A 246 -12.36 -12.62 -2.06
CA TRP A 246 -11.32 -11.94 -1.31
C TRP A 246 -11.62 -10.45 -1.20
N VAL A 247 -11.19 -9.81 -0.11
CA VAL A 247 -11.36 -8.36 0.07
C VAL A 247 -10.00 -7.72 0.38
N LYS A 248 -9.66 -6.65 -0.34
CA LYS A 248 -8.46 -5.86 -0.08
C LYS A 248 -8.71 -4.81 1.00
N LEU A 249 -8.02 -4.93 2.11
CA LEU A 249 -7.90 -3.94 3.17
C LEU A 249 -6.92 -2.86 2.71
N SER A 250 -7.35 -1.98 1.84
CA SER A 250 -6.55 -0.95 1.17
C SER A 250 -7.37 0.30 0.92
N GLY A 251 -6.74 1.40 0.51
CA GLY A 251 -7.41 2.62 0.09
C GLY A 251 -8.36 3.20 1.15
N VAL A 252 -7.95 3.22 2.42
CA VAL A 252 -8.81 3.72 3.54
C VAL A 252 -9.19 5.18 3.38
N TYR A 253 -8.43 5.96 2.63
CA TYR A 253 -8.72 7.36 2.33
C TYR A 253 -9.89 7.55 1.36
N HIS A 254 -10.31 6.49 0.66
CA HIS A 254 -11.55 6.52 -0.11
C HIS A 254 -12.75 6.51 0.84
N GLU A 255 -13.72 7.39 0.59
CA GLU A 255 -14.96 7.46 1.35
C GLU A 255 -14.77 7.68 2.88
N SER A 256 -13.67 8.36 3.29
CA SER A 256 -13.42 8.71 4.68
C SER A 256 -13.59 10.21 4.93
N PRO A 257 -14.74 10.66 5.45
CA PRO A 257 -14.92 12.03 5.93
C PRO A 257 -13.97 12.42 7.08
N VAL A 258 -13.55 11.43 7.90
CA VAL A 258 -12.64 11.68 9.04
C VAL A 258 -11.23 11.99 8.58
N GLY A 259 -10.74 11.29 7.55
CA GLY A 259 -9.39 11.51 7.00
C GLY A 259 -8.23 11.14 7.93
N PRO A 260 -7.01 11.57 7.55
CA PRO A 260 -5.81 11.25 8.31
C PRO A 260 -5.77 11.96 9.69
N PRO A 261 -5.00 11.44 10.68
CA PRO A 261 -4.22 10.22 10.57
C PRO A 261 -5.02 8.94 10.90
N SER A 262 -6.21 9.08 11.50
CA SER A 262 -6.91 7.94 12.10
C SER A 262 -7.77 7.15 11.12
N TYR A 263 -8.37 7.81 10.12
CA TYR A 263 -9.38 7.18 9.25
C TYR A 263 -10.35 6.28 10.04
N SER A 264 -10.76 6.71 11.26
CA SER A 264 -11.42 5.85 12.25
C SER A 264 -12.74 5.25 11.75
N ASP A 265 -13.42 5.94 10.87
CA ASP A 265 -14.63 5.50 10.19
C ASP A 265 -14.36 4.29 9.26
N ARG A 266 -13.31 4.37 8.44
CA ARG A 266 -12.90 3.27 7.56
C ARG A 266 -12.15 2.17 8.30
N ALA A 267 -11.41 2.53 9.35
CA ALA A 267 -10.77 1.59 10.26
C ALA A 267 -11.76 0.59 10.85
N ALA A 268 -12.93 1.07 11.25
CA ALA A 268 -14.01 0.22 11.79
C ALA A 268 -14.48 -0.83 10.75
N VAL A 269 -14.61 -0.43 9.47
CA VAL A 269 -14.98 -1.34 8.37
C VAL A 269 -13.88 -2.39 8.13
N GLY A 270 -12.62 -1.96 8.03
CA GLY A 270 -11.48 -2.87 7.86
C GLY A 270 -11.33 -3.88 8.98
N ALA A 271 -11.47 -3.43 10.24
CA ALA A 271 -11.46 -4.30 11.41
C ALA A 271 -12.63 -5.31 11.41
N ALA A 272 -13.81 -4.91 10.92
CA ALA A 272 -14.96 -5.78 10.83
C ALA A 272 -14.74 -6.90 9.79
N PHE A 273 -14.25 -6.59 8.60
CA PHE A 273 -13.87 -7.59 7.60
C PHE A 273 -12.79 -8.54 8.11
N ALA A 274 -11.72 -7.99 8.71
CA ALA A 274 -10.62 -8.80 9.23
C ALA A 274 -11.04 -9.76 10.36
N ARG A 275 -12.04 -9.38 11.17
CA ARG A 275 -12.60 -10.28 12.21
C ARG A 275 -13.53 -11.33 11.61
N ALA A 276 -14.29 -10.98 10.58
CA ALA A 276 -15.26 -11.90 9.98
C ALA A 276 -14.59 -13.04 9.23
N ALA A 277 -13.57 -12.74 8.41
CA ALA A 277 -12.93 -13.73 7.55
C ALA A 277 -11.44 -13.39 7.29
N PRO A 278 -10.56 -13.49 8.29
CA PRO A 278 -9.15 -13.15 8.12
C PRO A 278 -8.44 -13.97 7.02
N GLU A 279 -8.96 -15.16 6.70
CA GLU A 279 -8.48 -16.05 5.64
C GLU A 279 -8.85 -15.58 4.22
N ARG A 280 -9.67 -14.55 4.08
CA ARG A 280 -10.10 -13.98 2.79
C ARG A 280 -9.71 -12.51 2.64
N MET A 281 -8.90 -11.99 3.56
CA MET A 281 -8.44 -10.61 3.52
C MET A 281 -7.04 -10.52 2.92
N LEU A 282 -6.80 -9.44 2.20
CA LEU A 282 -5.52 -9.05 1.61
C LEU A 282 -5.20 -7.61 2.07
N TRP A 283 -3.93 -7.26 2.20
CA TRP A 283 -3.53 -5.89 2.46
C TRP A 283 -2.89 -5.27 1.21
N GLY A 284 -3.07 -3.97 0.99
CA GLY A 284 -2.43 -3.22 -0.09
C GLY A 284 -2.29 -1.74 0.22
N SER A 285 -1.20 -1.13 -0.25
CA SER A 285 -0.94 0.30 -0.07
C SER A 285 -1.85 1.20 -0.91
N ASP A 286 -2.13 0.78 -2.13
CA ASP A 286 -2.69 1.58 -3.22
C ASP A 286 -1.72 2.69 -3.71
N TRP A 287 -0.40 2.54 -3.41
CA TRP A 287 0.62 3.46 -3.89
C TRP A 287 0.61 3.55 -5.45
N PRO A 288 0.79 4.70 -6.05
CA PRO A 288 1.13 6.02 -5.52
C PRO A 288 -0.11 6.85 -5.14
N HIS A 289 -1.19 6.23 -4.71
CA HIS A 289 -2.44 6.86 -4.27
C HIS A 289 -3.04 7.77 -5.34
N PRO A 290 -3.56 7.21 -6.46
CA PRO A 290 -3.95 8.01 -7.63
C PRO A 290 -4.91 9.16 -7.32
N THR A 291 -5.82 8.98 -6.35
CA THR A 291 -6.76 10.01 -5.91
C THR A 291 -6.03 11.14 -5.17
N ALA A 292 -5.13 10.81 -4.24
CA ALA A 292 -4.34 11.79 -3.51
C ALA A 292 -3.30 12.49 -4.40
N SER A 293 -2.69 11.75 -5.34
CA SER A 293 -1.73 12.30 -6.30
C SER A 293 -2.34 13.33 -7.25
N ARG A 294 -3.67 13.33 -7.41
CA ARG A 294 -4.41 14.39 -8.11
C ARG A 294 -4.88 15.52 -7.21
N GLY A 295 -4.57 15.48 -5.91
CA GLY A 295 -5.00 16.49 -4.95
C GLY A 295 -6.46 16.41 -4.50
N GLU A 296 -7.16 15.31 -4.80
CA GLU A 296 -8.57 15.11 -4.41
C GLU A 296 -8.72 14.80 -2.91
N VAL A 297 -7.70 14.24 -2.28
CA VAL A 297 -7.60 13.96 -0.84
C VAL A 297 -6.16 14.18 -0.36
N PRO A 298 -5.92 14.36 0.96
CA PRO A 298 -4.56 14.43 1.49
C PRO A 298 -3.75 13.15 1.17
N MET A 299 -2.44 13.34 0.90
CA MET A 299 -1.52 12.22 0.65
C MET A 299 -1.40 11.34 1.91
N PRO A 300 -1.68 10.02 1.82
CA PRO A 300 -1.53 9.11 2.95
C PRO A 300 -0.05 8.92 3.35
N ASP A 301 0.16 8.56 4.61
CA ASP A 301 1.43 8.05 5.12
C ASP A 301 1.37 6.52 5.17
N ASP A 302 2.07 5.84 4.27
CA ASP A 302 2.02 4.38 4.16
C ASP A 302 2.54 3.64 5.40
N ALA A 303 3.50 4.23 6.12
CA ALA A 303 3.95 3.66 7.38
C ALA A 303 2.84 3.72 8.43
N ALA A 304 2.18 4.87 8.57
CA ALA A 304 1.04 5.03 9.47
C ALA A 304 -0.15 4.15 9.04
N MET A 305 -0.38 3.97 7.73
CA MET A 305 -1.42 3.09 7.21
C MET A 305 -1.17 1.62 7.55
N LEU A 306 0.10 1.19 7.55
CA LEU A 306 0.47 -0.16 7.95
C LEU A 306 0.33 -0.37 9.47
N ASP A 307 0.65 0.64 10.27
CA ASP A 307 0.41 0.62 11.72
C ASP A 307 -1.09 0.60 12.04
N LEU A 308 -1.88 1.35 11.28
CA LEU A 308 -3.34 1.36 11.38
C LEU A 308 -3.90 -0.04 11.06
N PHE A 309 -3.46 -0.70 9.97
CA PHE A 309 -3.80 -2.08 9.68
C PHE A 309 -3.46 -3.02 10.85
N ALA A 310 -2.28 -2.88 11.43
CA ALA A 310 -1.88 -3.71 12.56
C ALA A 310 -2.79 -3.51 13.79
N SER A 311 -3.35 -2.32 13.96
CA SER A 311 -4.34 -2.04 15.02
C SER A 311 -5.71 -2.69 14.75
N TRP A 312 -6.11 -2.84 13.49
CA TRP A 312 -7.36 -3.51 13.11
C TRP A 312 -7.31 -5.01 13.32
N VAL A 313 -6.12 -5.59 13.19
CA VAL A 313 -5.87 -7.03 13.26
C VAL A 313 -4.93 -7.31 14.43
N PRO A 314 -5.42 -7.36 15.68
CA PRO A 314 -4.57 -7.53 16.85
C PRO A 314 -3.86 -8.90 16.90
N SER A 315 -4.42 -9.94 16.27
CA SER A 315 -3.85 -11.27 16.19
C SER A 315 -2.63 -11.29 15.26
N GLN A 316 -1.45 -11.64 15.78
CA GLN A 316 -0.23 -11.80 14.99
C GLN A 316 -0.37 -12.91 13.93
N ARG A 317 -1.10 -13.97 14.25
CA ARG A 317 -1.40 -15.06 13.32
C ARG A 317 -2.20 -14.56 12.12
N ASP A 318 -3.23 -13.75 12.36
CA ASP A 318 -4.09 -13.24 11.29
C ASP A 318 -3.39 -12.16 10.47
N ARG A 319 -2.54 -11.33 11.09
CA ARG A 319 -1.65 -10.42 10.35
C ARG A 319 -0.74 -11.17 9.39
N LYS A 320 -0.09 -12.26 9.85
CA LYS A 320 0.73 -13.11 8.98
C LYS A 320 -0.12 -13.71 7.86
N ARG A 321 -1.30 -14.21 8.16
CA ARG A 321 -2.22 -14.77 7.17
C ARG A 321 -2.56 -13.74 6.08
N ILE A 322 -2.96 -12.53 6.46
CA ILE A 322 -3.36 -11.47 5.54
C ILE A 322 -2.18 -10.95 4.70
N LEU A 323 -0.99 -10.85 5.29
CA LEU A 323 0.19 -10.30 4.61
C LEU A 323 1.01 -11.33 3.83
N VAL A 324 0.90 -12.61 4.16
CA VAL A 324 1.77 -13.66 3.58
C VAL A 324 0.96 -14.82 3.01
N ASP A 325 0.22 -15.53 3.86
CA ASP A 325 -0.35 -16.84 3.48
C ASP A 325 -1.48 -16.68 2.45
N ASN A 326 -2.36 -15.71 2.61
CA ASN A 326 -3.43 -15.39 1.68
C ASN A 326 -2.89 -14.91 0.30
N PRO A 327 -1.92 -13.97 0.24
CA PRO A 327 -1.28 -13.62 -1.03
C PRO A 327 -0.58 -14.80 -1.71
N GLU A 328 0.07 -15.70 -0.96
CA GLU A 328 0.65 -16.92 -1.53
C GLU A 328 -0.41 -17.79 -2.19
N THR A 329 -1.54 -17.98 -1.52
CA THR A 329 -2.65 -18.79 -2.03
C THR A 329 -3.24 -18.20 -3.30
N LEU A 330 -3.56 -16.89 -3.31
CA LEU A 330 -4.29 -16.27 -4.42
C LEU A 330 -3.39 -15.99 -5.63
N TYR A 331 -2.15 -15.54 -5.41
CA TYR A 331 -1.27 -15.08 -6.50
C TYR A 331 -0.18 -16.07 -6.88
N GLY A 332 0.01 -17.17 -6.16
CA GLY A 332 1.00 -18.19 -6.47
C GLY A 332 2.44 -17.70 -6.36
N PHE A 333 2.80 -17.05 -5.25
CA PHE A 333 4.18 -16.61 -5.00
C PHE A 333 5.10 -17.78 -4.67
#